data_8c8b9fccb8ace8b8fd64255029fc8a58
#
_entry.id   8c8b9fccb8ace8b8fd64255029fc8a58
#
_cell.length_a   1.000
_cell.length_b   1.000
_cell.length_c   1.000
_cell.angle_alpha   90.00
_cell.angle_beta   90.00
_cell.angle_gamma   90.00
#
_symmetry.space_group_name_H-M   'P 1'
#
loop_
_entity.id
_entity.type
_entity.pdbx_description
1 polymer ?
#
loop_
_entity_poly.entity_id
_entity_poly.type
_entity_poly.pdbx_seq_one_letter_code
_entity_poly.pdbx_strand_id
1 'polypeptide(L)'
;MHRKKVRQFIVTSSSRNQVNLLVEYLFNGFNPFEFIISSEDVELKKPNPLPYLKAIQLSGINKNNSIVFEDSNPGLISSLAANLPTIFVPSNIPIVLEKNIKLDCILDSLGDENNVANVIKGPKLKKSYVDYSFLSDYLVSFSNAKN
;
A
#
# COMPACT_ATOMS: atom_id res chain seq x y z
N MET A 1 0.16 10.46 -9.49
CA MET A 1 -1.09 10.28 -8.68
C MET A 1 -1.76 11.59 -8.30
N HIS A 2 -1.03 12.60 -7.85
CA HIS A 2 -1.61 13.91 -7.47
C HIS A 2 -2.48 14.55 -8.57
N ARG A 3 -2.03 14.54 -9.83
CA ARG A 3 -2.81 15.05 -10.99
C ARG A 3 -4.17 14.36 -11.21
N LYS A 4 -4.37 13.15 -10.68
CA LYS A 4 -5.62 12.37 -10.78
C LYS A 4 -6.50 12.48 -9.54
N LYS A 5 -6.16 13.38 -8.60
CA LYS A 5 -6.86 13.56 -7.31
C LYS A 5 -6.93 12.27 -6.49
N VAL A 6 -5.89 11.41 -6.58
CA VAL A 6 -5.77 10.24 -5.73
C VAL A 6 -5.37 10.70 -4.33
N ARG A 7 -6.20 10.41 -3.34
CA ARG A 7 -5.90 10.69 -1.94
C ARG A 7 -4.85 9.70 -1.44
N GLN A 8 -3.86 10.19 -0.69
CA GLN A 8 -2.74 9.39 -0.24
C GLN A 8 -2.59 9.51 1.27
N PHE A 9 -2.31 8.40 1.93
CA PHE A 9 -2.17 8.28 3.37
C PHE A 9 -0.96 7.43 3.71
N ILE A 10 -0.32 7.66 4.84
CA ILE A 10 0.72 6.79 5.39
C ILE A 10 0.13 6.00 6.56
N VAL A 11 0.36 4.68 6.57
CA VAL A 11 0.07 3.80 7.71
C VAL A 11 1.34 3.04 8.04
N THR A 12 1.95 3.33 9.19
CA THR A 12 3.29 2.84 9.52
C THR A 12 3.41 2.39 10.98
N SER A 13 4.38 1.50 11.23
CA SER A 13 4.79 1.12 12.59
C SER A 13 5.89 2.03 13.16
N SER A 14 6.41 2.97 12.37
CA SER A 14 7.38 3.98 12.82
C SER A 14 6.70 5.05 13.68
N SER A 15 7.49 5.76 14.49
CA SER A 15 7.00 6.91 15.25
C SER A 15 6.64 8.08 14.32
N ARG A 16 5.74 8.93 14.78
CA ARG A 16 5.32 10.13 14.02
C ARG A 16 6.48 11.02 13.64
N ASN A 17 7.42 11.23 14.58
CA ASN A 17 8.59 12.05 14.32
C ASN A 17 9.46 11.49 13.20
N GLN A 18 9.73 10.18 13.20
CA GLN A 18 10.51 9.51 12.15
C GLN A 18 9.86 9.68 10.77
N VAL A 19 8.55 9.50 10.68
CA VAL A 19 7.82 9.64 9.42
C VAL A 19 7.81 11.08 8.94
N ASN A 20 7.58 12.04 9.83
CA ASN A 20 7.59 13.46 9.47
C ASN A 20 8.96 13.90 8.90
N LEU A 21 10.05 13.51 9.55
CA LEU A 21 11.42 13.78 9.07
C LEU A 21 11.67 13.16 7.69
N LEU A 22 11.22 11.91 7.49
CA LEU A 22 11.36 11.24 6.21
C LEU A 22 10.56 11.95 5.09
N VAL A 23 9.32 12.31 5.36
CA VAL A 23 8.45 13.02 4.40
C VAL A 23 9.04 14.39 4.06
N GLU A 24 9.50 15.13 5.06
CA GLU A 24 10.16 16.42 4.85
C GLU A 24 11.40 16.30 3.97
N TYR A 25 12.25 15.30 4.26
CA TYR A 25 13.47 15.04 3.49
C TYR A 25 13.18 14.64 2.04
N LEU A 26 12.25 13.69 1.83
CA LEU A 26 11.95 13.14 0.50
C LEU A 26 11.18 14.11 -0.40
N PHE A 27 10.39 15.00 0.17
CA PHE A 27 9.49 15.88 -0.58
C PHE A 27 9.84 17.37 -0.44
N ASN A 28 11.02 17.71 0.11
CA ASN A 28 11.50 19.09 0.24
C ASN A 28 10.45 20.02 0.88
N GLY A 29 9.82 19.59 1.98
CA GLY A 29 8.80 20.37 2.70
C GLY A 29 7.39 20.28 2.12
N PHE A 30 7.19 19.65 0.94
CA PHE A 30 5.86 19.34 0.43
C PHE A 30 5.35 18.05 1.04
N ASN A 31 4.15 18.06 1.61
CA ASN A 31 3.52 16.82 2.12
C ASN A 31 2.38 16.39 1.17
N PRO A 32 2.55 15.30 0.39
CA PRO A 32 1.53 14.79 -0.49
C PRO A 32 0.45 13.97 0.24
N PHE A 33 0.66 13.65 1.52
CA PHE A 33 -0.21 12.79 2.30
C PHE A 33 -1.23 13.61 3.10
N GLU A 34 -2.48 13.19 3.04
CA GLU A 34 -3.58 13.87 3.73
C GLU A 34 -3.50 13.68 5.25
N PHE A 35 -3.09 12.48 5.68
CA PHE A 35 -2.76 12.19 7.07
C PHE A 35 -1.80 10.99 7.19
N ILE A 36 -1.29 10.82 8.40
CA ILE A 36 -0.39 9.73 8.78
C ILE A 36 -1.00 8.99 9.99
N ILE A 37 -1.07 7.66 9.91
CA ILE A 37 -1.28 6.77 11.05
C ILE A 37 0.08 6.19 11.43
N SER A 38 0.60 6.62 12.56
CA SER A 38 1.88 6.18 13.13
C SER A 38 1.68 5.11 14.22
N SER A 39 2.77 4.62 14.77
CA SER A 39 2.72 3.68 15.90
C SER A 39 2.09 4.26 17.18
N GLU A 40 1.97 5.58 17.26
CA GLU A 40 1.43 6.31 18.41
C GLU A 40 -0.09 6.51 18.32
N ASP A 41 -0.66 6.30 17.14
CA ASP A 41 -2.08 6.55 16.88
C ASP A 41 -2.97 5.34 17.16
N VAL A 42 -2.38 4.17 17.44
CA VAL A 42 -3.11 2.91 17.61
C VAL A 42 -2.57 2.11 18.80
N GLU A 43 -3.47 1.46 19.51
CA GLU A 43 -3.10 0.58 20.62
C GLU A 43 -2.47 -0.73 20.10
N LEU A 44 -3.01 -1.28 19.01
CA LEU A 44 -2.54 -2.52 18.39
C LEU A 44 -1.87 -2.21 17.07
N LYS A 45 -0.57 -2.49 17.01
CA LYS A 45 0.28 -2.27 15.82
C LYS A 45 0.16 -3.42 14.83
N LYS A 46 0.69 -3.23 13.61
CA LYS A 46 0.86 -4.31 12.63
C LYS A 46 1.58 -5.51 13.30
N PRO A 47 1.13 -6.74 13.12
CA PRO A 47 0.22 -7.25 12.08
C PRO A 47 -1.29 -7.13 12.38
N ASN A 48 -1.70 -6.47 13.48
CA ASN A 48 -3.12 -6.24 13.76
C ASN A 48 -3.74 -5.34 12.67
N PRO A 49 -5.01 -5.56 12.23
CA PRO A 49 -5.66 -4.75 11.21
C PRO A 49 -6.01 -3.32 11.65
N LEU A 50 -5.96 -3.02 12.94
CA LEU A 50 -6.41 -1.76 13.53
C LEU A 50 -5.82 -0.50 12.85
N PRO A 51 -4.51 -0.42 12.50
CA PRO A 51 -3.96 0.75 11.82
C PRO A 51 -4.65 1.06 10.49
N TYR A 52 -4.94 0.04 9.69
CA TYR A 52 -5.63 0.20 8.41
C TYR A 52 -7.11 0.49 8.58
N LEU A 53 -7.79 -0.18 9.52
CA LEU A 53 -9.19 0.11 9.83
C LEU A 53 -9.37 1.55 10.29
N LYS A 54 -8.45 2.08 11.10
CA LYS A 54 -8.45 3.48 11.51
C LYS A 54 -8.24 4.43 10.32
N ALA A 55 -7.32 4.10 9.40
CA ALA A 55 -7.10 4.90 8.20
C ALA A 55 -8.35 4.94 7.30
N ILE A 56 -9.03 3.82 7.09
CA ILE A 56 -10.29 3.76 6.35
C ILE A 56 -11.38 4.59 7.03
N GLN A 57 -11.54 4.46 8.35
CA GLN A 57 -12.50 5.23 9.12
C GLN A 57 -12.27 6.73 8.99
N LEU A 58 -11.03 7.20 9.19
CA LEU A 58 -10.69 8.62 9.11
C LEU A 58 -10.81 9.18 7.69
N SER A 59 -10.47 8.39 6.67
CA SER A 59 -10.57 8.81 5.28
C SER A 59 -12.01 8.93 4.77
N GLY A 60 -12.95 8.19 5.37
CA GLY A 60 -14.32 8.06 4.87
C GLY A 60 -14.44 7.37 3.52
N ILE A 61 -13.35 6.75 3.01
CA ILE A 61 -13.34 6.07 1.71
C ILE A 61 -13.88 4.64 1.87
N ASN A 62 -14.64 4.19 0.87
CA ASN A 62 -14.99 2.78 0.79
C ASN A 62 -13.72 1.94 0.59
N LYS A 63 -13.51 0.92 1.42
CA LYS A 63 -12.34 0.06 1.37
C LYS A 63 -12.08 -0.58 -0.01
N ASN A 64 -13.13 -0.85 -0.78
CA ASN A 64 -12.99 -1.41 -2.12
C ASN A 64 -12.45 -0.40 -3.15
N ASN A 65 -12.44 0.89 -2.81
CA ASN A 65 -11.87 1.99 -3.62
C ASN A 65 -10.50 2.44 -3.10
N SER A 66 -9.87 1.66 -2.24
CA SER A 66 -8.54 1.93 -1.70
C SER A 66 -7.57 0.81 -2.08
N ILE A 67 -6.30 1.13 -2.16
CA ILE A 67 -5.21 0.17 -2.39
C ILE A 67 -4.14 0.42 -1.35
N VAL A 68 -3.70 -0.67 -0.73
CA VAL A 68 -2.54 -0.67 0.18
C VAL A 68 -1.31 -1.11 -0.60
N PHE A 69 -0.21 -0.39 -0.41
CA PHE A 69 1.13 -0.84 -0.78
C PHE A 69 1.87 -1.25 0.48
N GLU A 70 2.39 -2.46 0.50
CA GLU A 70 3.14 -3.00 1.62
C GLU A 70 4.42 -3.67 1.17
N ASP A 71 5.45 -3.57 2.01
CA ASP A 71 6.79 -4.11 1.78
C ASP A 71 7.21 -5.15 2.81
N SER A 72 6.45 -5.28 3.90
CA SER A 72 6.77 -6.13 5.05
C SER A 72 5.67 -7.16 5.34
N ASN A 73 6.05 -8.32 5.88
CA ASN A 73 5.10 -9.35 6.30
C ASN A 73 4.09 -8.84 7.35
N PRO A 74 4.49 -8.13 8.42
CA PRO A 74 3.52 -7.60 9.39
C PRO A 74 2.53 -6.62 8.75
N GLY A 75 2.98 -5.78 7.83
CA GLY A 75 2.12 -4.86 7.10
C GLY A 75 1.15 -5.58 6.17
N LEU A 76 1.65 -6.58 5.44
CA LEU A 76 0.84 -7.42 4.57
C LEU A 76 -0.27 -8.15 5.34
N ILE A 77 0.07 -8.82 6.46
CA ILE A 77 -0.93 -9.50 7.30
C ILE A 77 -1.97 -8.50 7.81
N SER A 78 -1.54 -7.32 8.25
CA SER A 78 -2.41 -6.26 8.74
C SER A 78 -3.41 -5.78 7.69
N SER A 79 -2.95 -5.51 6.47
CA SER A 79 -3.81 -5.02 5.38
C SER A 79 -4.80 -6.09 4.89
N LEU A 80 -4.35 -7.34 4.78
CA LEU A 80 -5.21 -8.47 4.40
C LEU A 80 -6.27 -8.76 5.48
N ALA A 81 -5.90 -8.71 6.78
CA ALA A 81 -6.84 -8.86 7.89
C ALA A 81 -7.87 -7.72 7.92
N ALA A 82 -7.53 -6.53 7.43
CA ALA A 82 -8.49 -5.43 7.24
C ALA A 82 -9.37 -5.60 5.98
N ASN A 83 -9.18 -6.68 5.20
CA ASN A 83 -9.86 -6.94 3.93
C ASN A 83 -9.65 -5.84 2.87
N LEU A 84 -8.45 -5.30 2.78
CA LEU A 84 -8.08 -4.26 1.81
C LEU A 84 -7.40 -4.84 0.57
N PRO A 85 -7.68 -4.29 -0.63
CA PRO A 85 -6.88 -4.55 -1.82
C PRO A 85 -5.41 -4.21 -1.54
N THR A 86 -4.51 -5.19 -1.65
CA THR A 86 -3.12 -5.02 -1.26
C THR A 86 -2.17 -5.43 -2.38
N ILE A 87 -1.28 -4.52 -2.76
CA ILE A 87 -0.15 -4.76 -3.65
C ILE A 87 1.08 -4.93 -2.77
N PHE A 88 1.72 -6.08 -2.85
CA PHE A 88 2.92 -6.37 -2.09
C PHE A 88 4.16 -6.07 -2.93
N VAL A 89 5.04 -5.24 -2.40
CA VAL A 89 6.31 -4.84 -3.01
C VAL A 89 7.40 -5.12 -1.98
N PRO A 90 7.90 -6.36 -1.90
CA PRO A 90 8.81 -6.76 -0.82
C PRO A 90 10.12 -5.98 -0.84
N SER A 91 10.55 -5.51 0.33
CA SER A 91 11.83 -4.81 0.50
C SER A 91 13.04 -5.76 0.47
N ASN A 92 12.80 -7.06 0.68
CA ASN A 92 13.84 -8.09 0.68
C ASN A 92 13.42 -9.31 -0.15
N ILE A 93 14.37 -9.86 -0.90
CA ILE A 93 14.25 -11.13 -1.63
C ILE A 93 15.27 -12.11 -1.03
N PRO A 94 14.92 -13.38 -0.75
CA PRO A 94 13.69 -14.07 -1.14
C PRO A 94 12.47 -13.68 -0.29
N ILE A 95 11.31 -13.66 -0.94
CA ILE A 95 10.02 -13.42 -0.29
C ILE A 95 9.65 -14.68 0.50
N VAL A 96 9.65 -14.60 1.81
CA VAL A 96 9.14 -15.66 2.67
C VAL A 96 7.72 -15.31 3.08
N LEU A 97 6.74 -15.82 2.33
CA LEU A 97 5.33 -15.69 2.70
C LEU A 97 4.90 -16.90 3.52
N GLU A 98 4.08 -16.68 4.54
CA GLU A 98 3.40 -17.78 5.21
C GLU A 98 2.52 -18.55 4.21
N LYS A 99 2.51 -19.90 4.31
CA LYS A 99 1.91 -20.80 3.32
C LYS A 99 0.42 -20.53 3.02
N ASN A 100 -0.28 -19.84 3.90
CA ASN A 100 -1.73 -19.57 3.82
C ASN A 100 -2.08 -18.17 3.31
N ILE A 101 -1.10 -17.33 2.99
CA ILE A 101 -1.35 -15.97 2.52
C ILE A 101 -1.74 -16.02 1.03
N LYS A 102 -2.99 -15.66 0.74
CA LYS A 102 -3.46 -15.44 -0.63
C LYS A 102 -3.23 -13.98 -1.01
N LEU A 103 -2.28 -13.78 -1.89
CA LEU A 103 -1.98 -12.48 -2.49
C LEU A 103 -2.40 -12.48 -3.95
N ASP A 104 -3.03 -11.39 -4.38
CA ASP A 104 -3.50 -11.23 -5.75
C ASP A 104 -2.55 -10.36 -6.60
N CYS A 105 -1.69 -9.57 -5.95
CA CYS A 105 -0.73 -8.73 -6.66
C CYS A 105 0.61 -8.65 -5.91
N ILE A 106 1.69 -8.99 -6.61
CA ILE A 106 3.08 -8.90 -6.15
C ILE A 106 3.92 -8.27 -7.25
N LEU A 107 4.68 -7.25 -6.91
CA LEU A 107 5.63 -6.58 -7.79
C LEU A 107 7.03 -6.66 -7.18
N ASP A 108 8.07 -6.64 -8.01
CA ASP A 108 9.44 -6.49 -7.52
C ASP A 108 9.79 -5.05 -7.14
N SER A 109 9.15 -4.09 -7.78
CA SER A 109 9.30 -2.66 -7.54
C SER A 109 8.07 -1.88 -8.05
N LEU A 110 7.99 -0.60 -7.75
CA LEU A 110 6.98 0.28 -8.36
C LEU A 110 7.40 0.79 -9.74
N GLY A 111 8.69 0.70 -10.05
CA GLY A 111 9.28 1.18 -11.29
C GLY A 111 9.24 2.70 -11.46
N ASP A 112 9.92 3.14 -12.49
CA ASP A 112 9.90 4.52 -13.01
C ASP A 112 10.18 4.51 -14.52
N GLU A 113 10.46 5.66 -15.12
CA GLU A 113 10.74 5.78 -16.55
C GLU A 113 12.03 5.07 -16.96
N ASN A 114 12.99 4.91 -16.04
CA ASN A 114 14.31 4.31 -16.27
C ASN A 114 14.45 2.90 -15.70
N ASN A 115 13.63 2.56 -14.70
CA ASN A 115 13.69 1.28 -13.98
C ASN A 115 12.37 0.53 -14.14
N VAL A 116 12.42 -0.58 -14.87
CA VAL A 116 11.22 -1.37 -15.18
C VAL A 116 10.78 -2.19 -13.97
N ALA A 117 9.53 -2.02 -13.56
CA ALA A 117 8.89 -2.90 -12.60
C ALA A 117 8.47 -4.21 -13.25
N ASN A 118 8.62 -5.34 -12.55
CA ASN A 118 8.13 -6.64 -12.99
C ASN A 118 6.97 -7.10 -12.12
N VAL A 119 5.95 -7.63 -12.79
CA VAL A 119 4.82 -8.27 -12.13
C VAL A 119 5.19 -9.73 -11.84
N ILE A 120 5.35 -10.06 -10.56
CA ILE A 120 5.55 -11.45 -10.10
C ILE A 120 4.21 -12.18 -10.10
N LYS A 121 3.14 -11.50 -9.67
CA LYS A 121 1.76 -11.99 -9.68
C LYS A 121 0.78 -10.81 -9.83
N GLY A 122 -0.28 -10.98 -10.62
CA GLY A 122 -1.31 -9.96 -10.78
C GLY A 122 -1.53 -9.51 -12.23
N PRO A 123 -2.25 -8.41 -12.43
CA PRO A 123 -2.47 -7.85 -13.77
C PRO A 123 -1.16 -7.35 -14.39
N LYS A 124 -1.10 -7.32 -15.71
CA LYS A 124 0.09 -6.84 -16.43
C LYS A 124 0.22 -5.33 -16.36
N LEU A 125 1.46 -4.86 -16.18
CA LEU A 125 1.79 -3.45 -16.40
C LEU A 125 1.71 -3.10 -17.88
N LYS A 126 1.18 -1.92 -18.19
CA LYS A 126 1.16 -1.33 -19.54
C LYS A 126 2.35 -0.41 -19.79
N LYS A 127 3.06 -0.04 -18.73
CA LYS A 127 4.27 0.79 -18.71
C LYS A 127 5.36 0.13 -17.90
N SER A 128 6.55 0.73 -17.87
CA SER A 128 7.66 0.29 -17.02
C SER A 128 7.42 0.49 -15.53
N TYR A 129 6.34 1.17 -15.13
CA TYR A 129 6.04 1.52 -13.75
C TYR A 129 4.55 1.41 -13.43
N VAL A 130 4.24 1.37 -12.15
CA VAL A 130 2.86 1.39 -11.63
C VAL A 130 2.24 2.76 -11.90
N ASP A 131 1.20 2.78 -12.74
CA ASP A 131 0.44 3.97 -13.05
C ASP A 131 -1.04 3.85 -12.61
N TYR A 132 -1.80 4.93 -12.78
CA TYR A 132 -3.21 4.94 -12.42
C TYR A 132 -4.04 3.87 -13.16
N SER A 133 -3.69 3.56 -14.42
CA SER A 133 -4.39 2.52 -15.20
C SER A 133 -4.20 1.14 -14.56
N PHE A 134 -2.97 0.81 -14.16
CA PHE A 134 -2.68 -0.44 -13.45
C PHE A 134 -3.46 -0.57 -12.15
N LEU A 135 -3.52 0.51 -11.34
CA LEU A 135 -4.26 0.51 -10.08
C LEU A 135 -5.77 0.32 -10.31
N SER A 136 -6.32 0.95 -11.34
CA SER A 136 -7.72 0.78 -11.73
C SER A 136 -8.02 -0.66 -12.16
N ASP A 137 -7.17 -1.24 -13.02
CA ASP A 137 -7.31 -2.62 -13.49
C ASP A 137 -7.21 -3.62 -12.31
N TYR A 138 -6.32 -3.36 -11.35
CA TYR A 138 -6.18 -4.17 -10.14
C TYR A 138 -7.45 -4.13 -9.27
N LEU A 139 -8.03 -2.95 -9.02
CA LEU A 139 -9.26 -2.84 -8.23
C LEU A 139 -10.43 -3.58 -8.87
N VAL A 140 -10.54 -3.53 -10.19
CA VAL A 140 -11.59 -4.29 -10.92
C VAL A 140 -11.38 -5.78 -10.74
N SER A 141 -10.15 -6.28 -10.89
CA SER A 141 -9.84 -7.70 -10.71
C SER A 141 -10.09 -8.18 -9.29
N PHE A 142 -9.72 -7.39 -8.29
CA PHE A 142 -9.96 -7.69 -6.87
C PHE A 142 -11.45 -7.76 -6.52
N SER A 143 -12.26 -6.87 -7.07
CA SER A 143 -13.71 -6.86 -6.85
C SER A 143 -14.38 -8.08 -7.46
N ASN A 144 -13.95 -8.50 -8.66
CA ASN A 144 -14.50 -9.67 -9.35
C ASN A 144 -14.14 -11.00 -8.66
N ALA A 145 -12.98 -11.06 -7.98
CA ALA A 145 -12.55 -12.27 -7.26
C ALA A 145 -13.31 -12.52 -5.94
N LYS A 146 -14.09 -11.53 -5.47
CA LYS A 146 -14.89 -11.62 -4.23
C LYS A 146 -16.37 -11.94 -4.46
N ASN A 147 -16.81 -11.88 -5.71
CA ASN A 147 -18.17 -12.27 -6.13
C ASN A 147 -18.18 -13.72 -6.66
#